data_04b700b541d22b98e2bc6a0e8b727690
#
_entry.id   04b700b541d22b98e2bc6a0e8b727690
#
_cell.length_a   1.000
_cell.length_b   1.000
_cell.length_c   1.000
_cell.angle_alpha   90.00
_cell.angle_beta   90.00
_cell.angle_gamma   90.00
#
_symmetry.space_group_name_H-M   'P 1'
#
loop_
_entity.id
_entity.type
_entity.pdbx_description
1 polymer ?
#
loop_
_entity_poly.entity_id
_entity_poly.type
_entity_poly.pdbx_seq_one_letter_code
_entity_poly.pdbx_strand_id
1 'polypeptide(L)'
;FMASDDRKTTFPVIPSAHWWVLRKKFKQSIPGVVTDNYIASVLNMQLSSARANVLPALKATKIIDADGKPLERATRWRDDDQYSKVCEEIRRDIYPEELLAGIPEPSTNRNAAERWFANHTGGGEAAVRKITQFYMLLSEADPSKAPDGSEPSSKAKPQVSLKADRKAQKPTSLQTSLPVTQDTPKDKVQ
;
A
#
# COMPACT_ATOMS: atom_id res chain seq x y z
N PHE A 1 -21.40 -19.70 -29.91
CA PHE A 1 -21.67 -19.02 -28.60
C PHE A 1 -20.46 -19.26 -27.74
N MET A 2 -19.49 -18.34 -27.79
CA MET A 2 -18.37 -18.33 -26.84
C MET A 2 -18.87 -17.58 -25.58
N ALA A 3 -19.00 -18.31 -24.50
CA ALA A 3 -19.27 -17.74 -23.20
C ALA A 3 -18.09 -16.81 -22.84
N SER A 4 -18.33 -15.51 -22.84
CA SER A 4 -17.41 -14.54 -22.29
C SER A 4 -17.23 -14.88 -20.81
N ASP A 5 -16.06 -15.41 -20.49
CA ASP A 5 -15.66 -15.69 -19.12
C ASP A 5 -15.54 -14.34 -18.38
N ASP A 6 -16.60 -14.00 -17.68
CA ASP A 6 -16.76 -12.73 -16.95
C ASP A 6 -15.91 -12.74 -15.64
N ARG A 7 -14.68 -13.27 -15.76
CA ARG A 7 -13.69 -13.23 -14.71
C ARG A 7 -13.13 -11.83 -14.65
N LYS A 8 -13.57 -11.07 -13.66
CA LYS A 8 -12.99 -9.79 -13.31
C LYS A 8 -11.48 -9.92 -13.18
N THR A 9 -10.76 -9.33 -14.11
CA THR A 9 -9.31 -9.40 -14.16
C THR A 9 -8.71 -8.60 -13.01
N THR A 10 -7.83 -9.21 -12.24
CA THR A 10 -7.10 -8.54 -11.16
C THR A 10 -5.71 -8.17 -11.66
N PHE A 11 -5.38 -6.88 -11.61
CA PHE A 11 -4.07 -6.38 -11.99
C PHE A 11 -3.20 -6.16 -10.75
N PRO A 12 -1.89 -6.46 -10.81
CA PRO A 12 -0.97 -6.16 -9.72
C PRO A 12 -0.80 -4.66 -9.58
N VAL A 13 -0.63 -4.20 -8.34
CA VAL A 13 -0.44 -2.79 -8.01
C VAL A 13 0.69 -2.63 -7.02
N ILE A 14 1.66 -1.79 -7.37
CA ILE A 14 2.67 -1.30 -6.44
C ILE A 14 2.58 0.23 -6.44
N PRO A 15 2.32 0.86 -5.27
CA PRO A 15 2.36 2.31 -5.19
C PRO A 15 3.71 2.87 -5.65
N SER A 16 3.72 3.99 -6.36
CA SER A 16 4.95 4.55 -6.94
C SER A 16 6.04 4.80 -5.89
N ALA A 17 5.67 5.29 -4.70
CA ALA A 17 6.62 5.47 -3.60
C ALA A 17 7.29 4.14 -3.21
N HIS A 18 6.52 3.06 -3.08
CA HIS A 18 7.04 1.74 -2.75
C HIS A 18 7.92 1.17 -3.87
N TRP A 19 7.53 1.37 -5.11
CA TRP A 19 8.29 0.97 -6.29
C TRP A 19 9.70 1.58 -6.29
N TRP A 20 9.80 2.88 -6.06
CA TRP A 20 11.08 3.59 -6.04
C TRP A 20 11.95 3.24 -4.83
N VAL A 21 11.35 3.05 -3.65
CA VAL A 21 12.09 2.63 -2.44
C VAL A 21 12.67 1.24 -2.65
N LEU A 22 11.89 0.28 -3.16
CA LEU A 22 12.39 -1.06 -3.48
C LEU A 22 13.48 -1.02 -4.53
N ARG A 23 13.29 -0.25 -5.61
CA ARG A 23 14.30 -0.08 -6.66
C ARG A 23 15.60 0.50 -6.10
N LYS A 24 15.52 1.52 -5.24
CA LYS A 24 16.68 2.10 -4.55
C LYS A 24 17.43 1.06 -3.72
N LYS A 25 16.71 0.20 -3.01
CA LYS A 25 17.33 -0.90 -2.25
C LYS A 25 18.00 -1.93 -3.16
N PHE A 26 17.37 -2.29 -4.27
CA PHE A 26 17.96 -3.18 -5.27
C PHE A 26 19.19 -2.58 -5.97
N LYS A 27 19.22 -1.24 -6.16
CA LYS A 27 20.44 -0.53 -6.65
C LYS A 27 21.60 -0.68 -5.66
N GLN A 28 21.32 -0.63 -4.35
CA GLN A 28 22.34 -0.79 -3.31
C GLN A 28 22.82 -2.25 -3.19
N SER A 29 21.88 -3.17 -3.08
CA SER A 29 22.17 -4.61 -2.98
C SER A 29 20.91 -5.41 -3.36
N ILE A 30 21.08 -6.40 -4.23
CA ILE A 30 20.01 -7.36 -4.54
C ILE A 30 20.00 -8.41 -3.42
N PRO A 31 18.88 -8.58 -2.69
CA PRO A 31 18.79 -9.62 -1.66
C PRO A 31 18.80 -11.02 -2.29
N GLY A 32 19.28 -12.02 -1.58
CA GLY A 32 19.22 -13.41 -2.06
C GLY A 32 17.81 -13.95 -2.16
N VAL A 33 16.92 -13.51 -1.25
CA VAL A 33 15.47 -13.82 -1.25
C VAL A 33 14.71 -12.60 -0.76
N VAL A 34 13.65 -12.25 -1.46
CA VAL A 34 12.69 -11.19 -1.10
C VAL A 34 11.53 -11.84 -0.37
N THR A 35 11.50 -11.67 0.95
CA THR A 35 10.41 -12.14 1.80
C THR A 35 9.43 -11.02 2.13
N ASP A 36 8.26 -11.37 2.67
CA ASP A 36 7.31 -10.39 3.22
C ASP A 36 7.92 -9.55 4.36
N ASN A 37 8.78 -10.18 5.21
CA ASN A 37 9.51 -9.48 6.25
C ASN A 37 10.52 -8.46 5.67
N TYR A 38 11.22 -8.84 4.59
CA TYR A 38 12.12 -7.92 3.89
C TYR A 38 11.36 -6.71 3.36
N ILE A 39 10.23 -6.95 2.66
CA ILE A 39 9.39 -5.88 2.12
C ILE A 39 8.84 -4.99 3.23
N ALA A 40 8.30 -5.59 4.30
CA ALA A 40 7.74 -4.85 5.43
C ALA A 40 8.80 -3.93 6.09
N SER A 41 10.01 -4.43 6.26
CA SER A 41 11.13 -3.66 6.81
C SER A 41 11.58 -2.52 5.88
N VAL A 42 11.76 -2.82 4.58
CA VAL A 42 12.22 -1.82 3.60
C VAL A 42 11.21 -0.71 3.38
N LEU A 43 9.92 -1.05 3.37
CA LEU A 43 8.83 -0.10 3.10
C LEU A 43 8.20 0.49 4.37
N ASN A 44 8.69 0.10 5.55
CA ASN A 44 8.12 0.49 6.84
C ASN A 44 6.59 0.30 6.88
N MET A 45 6.15 -0.90 6.54
CA MET A 45 4.74 -1.25 6.45
C MET A 45 4.40 -2.50 7.26
N GLN A 46 3.11 -2.72 7.47
CA GLN A 46 2.62 -3.92 8.15
C GLN A 46 2.95 -5.18 7.34
N LEU A 47 3.39 -6.24 8.03
CA LEU A 47 3.73 -7.52 7.42
C LEU A 47 2.58 -8.12 6.60
N SER A 48 1.35 -8.03 7.12
CA SER A 48 0.15 -8.47 6.43
C SER A 48 -0.07 -7.73 5.10
N SER A 49 0.21 -6.43 5.07
CA SER A 49 0.10 -5.61 3.85
C SER A 49 1.20 -5.94 2.85
N ALA A 50 2.43 -6.17 3.32
CA ALA A 50 3.54 -6.60 2.46
C ALA A 50 3.22 -7.93 1.79
N ARG A 51 2.73 -8.91 2.58
CA ARG A 51 2.34 -10.25 2.11
C ARG A 51 1.18 -10.24 1.14
N ALA A 52 0.14 -9.45 1.44
CA ALA A 52 -1.09 -9.45 0.65
C ALA A 52 -0.99 -8.64 -0.65
N ASN A 53 -0.20 -7.56 -0.66
CA ASN A 53 -0.24 -6.61 -1.77
C ASN A 53 1.08 -6.53 -2.55
N VAL A 54 2.20 -6.31 -1.86
CA VAL A 54 3.47 -5.98 -2.53
C VAL A 54 4.18 -7.23 -3.05
N LEU A 55 4.27 -8.28 -2.23
CA LEU A 55 4.95 -9.51 -2.61
C LEU A 55 4.32 -10.19 -3.84
N PRO A 56 2.98 -10.36 -3.91
CA PRO A 56 2.34 -10.91 -5.11
C PRO A 56 2.53 -10.02 -6.35
N ALA A 57 2.50 -8.70 -6.18
CA ALA A 57 2.72 -7.78 -7.27
C ALA A 57 4.16 -7.85 -7.82
N LEU A 58 5.18 -7.97 -6.95
CA LEU A 58 6.57 -8.20 -7.38
C LEU A 58 6.74 -9.52 -8.13
N LYS A 59 6.05 -10.57 -7.71
CA LYS A 59 6.04 -11.86 -8.43
C LYS A 59 5.38 -11.71 -9.81
N ALA A 60 4.27 -11.01 -9.89
CA ALA A 60 3.56 -10.75 -11.15
C ALA A 60 4.41 -9.94 -12.14
N THR A 61 5.26 -9.01 -11.67
CA THR A 61 6.19 -8.28 -12.52
C THR A 61 7.40 -9.11 -12.97
N LYS A 62 7.53 -10.34 -12.47
CA LYS A 62 8.69 -11.22 -12.72
C LYS A 62 10.03 -10.59 -12.36
N ILE A 63 10.04 -9.68 -11.39
CA ILE A 63 11.26 -9.18 -10.75
C ILE A 63 11.80 -10.26 -9.81
N ILE A 64 10.90 -10.99 -9.16
CA ILE A 64 11.20 -12.16 -8.34
C ILE A 64 10.37 -13.36 -8.81
N ASP A 65 10.85 -14.56 -8.53
CA ASP A 65 10.13 -15.80 -8.79
C ASP A 65 9.08 -16.14 -7.72
N ALA A 66 8.48 -17.32 -7.81
CA ALA A 66 7.47 -17.79 -6.87
C ALA A 66 8.04 -17.96 -5.44
N ASP A 67 9.32 -18.27 -5.30
CA ASP A 67 10.02 -18.45 -4.03
C ASP A 67 10.59 -17.13 -3.46
N GLY A 68 10.43 -16.03 -4.20
CA GLY A 68 10.97 -14.72 -3.82
C GLY A 68 12.43 -14.50 -4.22
N LYS A 69 13.01 -15.39 -5.03
CA LYS A 69 14.37 -15.20 -5.53
C LYS A 69 14.37 -14.17 -6.66
N PRO A 70 15.30 -13.21 -6.64
CA PRO A 70 15.44 -12.24 -7.73
C PRO A 70 15.77 -12.95 -9.05
N LEU A 71 15.04 -12.59 -10.09
CA LEU A 71 15.28 -13.03 -11.45
C LEU A 71 16.28 -12.10 -12.16
N GLU A 72 16.73 -12.45 -13.35
CA GLU A 72 17.59 -11.60 -14.20
C GLU A 72 16.98 -10.21 -14.40
N ARG A 73 15.64 -10.14 -14.51
CA ARG A 73 14.92 -8.88 -14.61
C ARG A 73 15.21 -7.93 -13.44
N ALA A 74 15.44 -8.44 -12.22
CA ALA A 74 15.80 -7.64 -11.06
C ALA A 74 17.14 -6.90 -11.25
N THR A 75 18.10 -7.54 -11.89
CA THR A 75 19.40 -6.94 -12.21
C THR A 75 19.25 -5.82 -13.24
N ARG A 76 18.46 -6.05 -14.28
CA ARG A 76 18.16 -5.04 -15.30
C ARG A 76 17.26 -3.92 -14.77
N TRP A 77 16.35 -4.22 -13.86
CA TRP A 77 15.44 -3.24 -13.26
C TRP A 77 16.18 -2.18 -12.44
N ARG A 78 17.25 -2.55 -11.74
CA ARG A 78 18.05 -1.60 -10.97
C ARG A 78 18.92 -0.70 -11.84
N ASP A 79 19.27 -1.12 -13.06
CA ASP A 79 20.07 -0.38 -14.02
C ASP A 79 19.22 0.70 -14.70
N ASP A 80 19.69 1.95 -14.70
CA ASP A 80 18.94 3.06 -15.28
C ASP A 80 18.83 2.93 -16.81
N ASP A 81 19.87 2.40 -17.48
CA ASP A 81 19.90 2.22 -18.92
C ASP A 81 18.95 1.10 -19.40
N GLN A 82 18.65 0.13 -18.52
CA GLN A 82 17.78 -0.99 -18.83
C GLN A 82 16.35 -0.79 -18.28
N TYR A 83 16.14 0.19 -17.42
CA TYR A 83 14.90 0.40 -16.70
C TYR A 83 13.68 0.54 -17.63
N SER A 84 13.79 1.33 -18.68
CA SER A 84 12.72 1.54 -19.64
C SER A 84 12.29 0.24 -20.34
N LYS A 85 13.26 -0.58 -20.77
CA LYS A 85 13.00 -1.88 -21.38
C LYS A 85 12.31 -2.84 -20.42
N VAL A 86 12.75 -2.85 -19.17
CA VAL A 86 12.13 -3.69 -18.12
C VAL A 86 10.69 -3.26 -17.86
N CYS A 87 10.41 -1.98 -17.79
CA CYS A 87 9.04 -1.48 -17.63
C CYS A 87 8.15 -1.87 -18.82
N GLU A 88 8.66 -1.82 -20.03
CA GLU A 88 7.93 -2.26 -21.23
C GLU A 88 7.65 -3.77 -21.20
N GLU A 89 8.62 -4.60 -20.85
CA GLU A 89 8.43 -6.04 -20.67
C GLU A 89 7.38 -6.35 -19.61
N ILE A 90 7.41 -5.66 -18.47
CA ILE A 90 6.42 -5.81 -17.41
C ILE A 90 5.03 -5.43 -17.91
N ARG A 91 4.91 -4.35 -18.67
CA ARG A 91 3.62 -3.93 -19.25
C ARG A 91 3.04 -5.01 -20.17
N ARG A 92 3.86 -5.57 -21.05
CA ARG A 92 3.44 -6.63 -21.97
C ARG A 92 3.06 -7.93 -21.25
N ASP A 93 3.72 -8.23 -20.15
CA ASP A 93 3.42 -9.43 -19.35
C ASP A 93 2.12 -9.31 -18.55
N ILE A 94 1.77 -8.10 -18.09
CA ILE A 94 0.67 -7.88 -17.15
C ILE A 94 -0.61 -7.44 -17.87
N TYR A 95 -0.49 -6.59 -18.89
CA TYR A 95 -1.66 -5.94 -19.48
C TYR A 95 -1.99 -6.52 -20.86
N PRO A 96 -3.28 -6.62 -21.19
CA PRO A 96 -3.70 -7.15 -22.48
C PRO A 96 -3.33 -6.19 -23.62
N GLU A 97 -3.10 -6.77 -24.79
CA GLU A 97 -2.70 -6.03 -25.98
C GLU A 97 -3.69 -4.94 -26.38
N GLU A 98 -4.98 -5.16 -26.15
CA GLU A 98 -6.04 -4.17 -26.41
C GLU A 98 -5.83 -2.87 -25.63
N LEU A 99 -5.41 -2.96 -24.36
CA LEU A 99 -5.08 -1.79 -23.54
C LEU A 99 -3.80 -1.12 -24.05
N LEU A 100 -2.78 -1.93 -24.36
CA LEU A 100 -1.49 -1.41 -24.82
C LEU A 100 -1.58 -0.68 -26.15
N ALA A 101 -2.39 -1.21 -27.08
CA ALA A 101 -2.63 -0.59 -28.38
C ALA A 101 -3.59 0.61 -28.31
N GLY A 102 -4.64 0.49 -27.48
CA GLY A 102 -5.66 1.53 -27.37
C GLY A 102 -5.23 2.75 -26.53
N ILE A 103 -4.36 2.55 -25.55
CA ILE A 103 -3.89 3.59 -24.63
C ILE A 103 -2.38 3.44 -24.40
N PRO A 104 -1.55 3.66 -25.40
CA PRO A 104 -0.10 3.46 -25.30
C PRO A 104 0.56 4.47 -24.34
N GLU A 105 0.02 5.69 -24.30
CA GLU A 105 0.49 6.79 -23.45
C GLU A 105 -0.59 7.24 -22.47
N PRO A 106 -0.79 6.52 -21.35
CA PRO A 106 -1.84 6.84 -20.38
C PRO A 106 -1.60 8.17 -19.65
N SER A 107 -0.39 8.71 -19.68
CA SER A 107 -0.07 10.02 -19.12
C SER A 107 -0.82 11.15 -19.84
N THR A 108 -1.04 11.01 -21.14
CA THR A 108 -1.79 11.98 -21.96
C THR A 108 -3.31 11.77 -21.89
N ASN A 109 -3.76 10.55 -21.56
CA ASN A 109 -5.19 10.21 -21.52
C ASN A 109 -5.55 9.32 -20.31
N ARG A 110 -5.29 9.84 -19.13
CA ARG A 110 -5.56 9.16 -17.86
C ARG A 110 -6.99 8.69 -17.72
N ASN A 111 -7.95 9.54 -18.10
CA ASN A 111 -9.38 9.23 -17.98
C ASN A 111 -9.80 8.03 -18.85
N ALA A 112 -9.17 7.85 -20.01
CA ALA A 112 -9.44 6.69 -20.85
C ALA A 112 -8.92 5.40 -20.17
N ALA A 113 -7.72 5.45 -19.58
CA ALA A 113 -7.17 4.33 -18.84
C ALA A 113 -8.04 3.98 -17.61
N GLU A 114 -8.47 4.97 -16.83
CA GLU A 114 -9.36 4.75 -15.68
C GLU A 114 -10.69 4.12 -16.10
N ARG A 115 -11.31 4.59 -17.18
CA ARG A 115 -12.55 4.00 -17.71
C ARG A 115 -12.34 2.57 -18.19
N TRP A 116 -11.22 2.31 -18.88
CA TRP A 116 -10.90 0.97 -19.33
C TRP A 116 -10.78 0.00 -18.14
N PHE A 117 -10.00 0.37 -17.11
CA PHE A 117 -9.86 -0.45 -15.91
C PHE A 117 -11.16 -0.61 -15.12
N ALA A 118 -11.98 0.43 -15.01
CA ALA A 118 -13.29 0.35 -14.35
C ALA A 118 -14.19 -0.71 -15.01
N ASN A 119 -14.18 -0.77 -16.33
CA ASN A 119 -15.00 -1.72 -17.09
C ASN A 119 -14.48 -3.17 -16.99
N HIS A 120 -13.16 -3.37 -16.87
CA HIS A 120 -12.55 -4.70 -16.91
C HIS A 120 -12.24 -5.31 -15.54
N THR A 121 -12.12 -4.51 -14.48
CA THR A 121 -11.80 -5.02 -13.14
C THR A 121 -13.00 -5.14 -12.23
N GLY A 122 -14.06 -4.39 -12.48
CA GLY A 122 -15.20 -4.26 -11.58
C GLY A 122 -14.83 -3.75 -10.19
N GLY A 123 -13.63 -3.18 -10.04
CA GLY A 123 -13.16 -2.57 -8.81
C GLY A 123 -13.77 -1.20 -8.56
N GLY A 124 -13.85 -0.79 -7.29
CA GLY A 124 -14.25 0.57 -6.95
C GLY A 124 -13.22 1.61 -7.41
N GLU A 125 -13.64 2.87 -7.47
CA GLU A 125 -12.84 4.00 -7.96
C GLU A 125 -11.42 4.06 -7.38
N ALA A 126 -11.27 3.79 -6.08
CA ALA A 126 -9.96 3.78 -5.41
C ALA A 126 -9.03 2.67 -5.93
N ALA A 127 -9.57 1.50 -6.26
CA ALA A 127 -8.80 0.41 -6.84
C ALA A 127 -8.38 0.75 -8.28
N VAL A 128 -9.31 1.25 -9.08
CA VAL A 128 -9.06 1.69 -10.46
C VAL A 128 -7.96 2.73 -10.51
N ARG A 129 -8.01 3.75 -9.65
CA ARG A 129 -6.96 4.78 -9.58
C ARG A 129 -5.58 4.21 -9.28
N LYS A 130 -5.48 3.25 -8.36
CA LYS A 130 -4.20 2.60 -8.03
C LYS A 130 -3.65 1.81 -9.20
N ILE A 131 -4.50 1.03 -9.89
CA ILE A 131 -4.12 0.26 -11.08
C ILE A 131 -3.64 1.21 -12.18
N THR A 132 -4.39 2.27 -12.46
CA THR A 132 -4.03 3.28 -13.46
C THR A 132 -2.70 3.95 -13.11
N GLN A 133 -2.46 4.30 -11.86
CA GLN A 133 -1.20 4.90 -11.42
C GLN A 133 -0.01 3.96 -11.68
N PHE A 134 -0.17 2.67 -11.42
CA PHE A 134 0.90 1.71 -11.68
C PHE A 134 1.13 1.51 -13.19
N TYR A 135 0.05 1.46 -13.98
CA TYR A 135 0.15 1.43 -15.44
C TYR A 135 0.87 2.66 -16.01
N MET A 136 0.54 3.85 -15.51
CA MET A 136 1.20 5.10 -15.88
C MET A 136 2.69 5.08 -15.52
N LEU A 137 3.04 4.66 -14.31
CA LEU A 137 4.42 4.54 -13.84
C LEU A 137 5.27 3.67 -14.78
N LEU A 138 4.73 2.51 -15.17
CA LEU A 138 5.40 1.61 -16.10
C LEU A 138 5.45 2.16 -17.53
N SER A 139 4.48 2.96 -17.93
CA SER A 139 4.43 3.57 -19.28
C SER A 139 5.38 4.76 -19.42
N GLU A 140 5.51 5.54 -18.38
CA GLU A 140 6.48 6.64 -18.35
C GLU A 140 7.92 6.12 -18.36
N ALA A 141 8.17 5.02 -17.67
CA ALA A 141 9.44 4.28 -17.66
C ALA A 141 10.68 5.16 -17.51
N ASP A 142 10.57 6.25 -16.75
CA ASP A 142 11.60 7.27 -16.59
C ASP A 142 12.31 7.12 -15.24
N PRO A 143 13.60 6.69 -15.22
CA PRO A 143 14.33 6.50 -13.98
C PRO A 143 14.65 7.82 -13.25
N SER A 144 14.59 8.96 -13.94
CA SER A 144 14.85 10.28 -13.35
C SER A 144 13.70 10.76 -12.45
N LYS A 145 12.51 10.20 -12.60
CA LYS A 145 11.35 10.48 -11.74
C LYS A 145 11.40 9.79 -10.37
N ALA A 146 12.47 9.07 -10.07
CA ALA A 146 12.72 8.56 -8.74
C ALA A 146 12.83 9.74 -7.75
N PRO A 147 12.02 9.77 -6.68
CA PRO A 147 12.12 10.87 -5.72
C PRO A 147 13.48 10.84 -5.04
N ASP A 148 14.19 11.96 -5.11
CA ASP A 148 15.45 12.15 -4.40
C ASP A 148 15.20 12.05 -2.88
N GLY A 149 15.64 10.96 -2.28
CA GLY A 149 15.88 10.84 -0.84
C GLY A 149 14.69 10.93 0.12
N SER A 150 13.47 11.08 -0.33
CA SER A 150 12.30 11.15 0.55
C SER A 150 11.85 9.74 0.95
N GLU A 151 12.10 9.38 2.20
CA GLU A 151 11.38 8.25 2.81
C GLU A 151 9.87 8.51 2.70
N PRO A 152 9.06 7.48 2.42
CA PRO A 152 7.61 7.64 2.40
C PRO A 152 7.16 8.09 3.80
N SER A 153 6.83 9.37 3.91
CA SER A 153 6.20 9.90 5.11
C SER A 153 4.90 9.13 5.31
N SER A 154 4.87 8.28 6.33
CA SER A 154 3.63 7.71 6.81
C SER A 154 2.76 8.88 7.25
N LYS A 155 1.78 9.25 6.41
CA LYS A 155 0.73 10.16 6.85
C LYS A 155 0.03 9.49 8.03
N ALA A 156 0.45 9.91 9.24
CA ALA A 156 -0.27 9.64 10.46
C ALA A 156 -1.74 10.00 10.22
N LYS A 157 -2.64 9.06 10.47
CA LYS A 157 -4.07 9.36 10.54
C LYS A 157 -4.25 10.54 11.49
N PRO A 158 -5.09 11.53 11.14
CA PRO A 158 -5.43 12.56 12.11
C PRO A 158 -6.05 11.88 13.32
N GLN A 159 -5.41 12.01 14.48
CA GLN A 159 -6.04 11.72 15.74
C GLN A 159 -7.22 12.68 15.87
N VAL A 160 -8.41 12.10 15.91
CA VAL A 160 -9.60 12.82 16.29
C VAL A 160 -9.40 13.24 17.74
N SER A 161 -9.03 14.49 17.96
CA SER A 161 -9.06 15.12 19.27
C SER A 161 -10.52 15.14 19.73
N LEU A 162 -10.86 14.26 20.64
CA LEU A 162 -12.05 14.39 21.47
C LEU A 162 -11.86 15.64 22.32
N LYS A 163 -12.43 16.75 21.87
CA LYS A 163 -12.67 17.93 22.71
C LYS A 163 -13.63 17.50 23.80
N ALA A 164 -13.10 17.33 25.01
CA ALA A 164 -13.88 17.29 26.22
C ALA A 164 -14.43 18.70 26.46
N ASP A 165 -15.72 18.88 26.21
CA ASP A 165 -16.48 20.03 26.71
C ASP A 165 -16.55 19.93 28.24
N ARG A 166 -15.66 20.64 28.87
CA ARG A 166 -15.78 20.96 30.30
C ARG A 166 -16.71 22.14 30.42
N LYS A 167 -17.99 21.86 30.63
CA LYS A 167 -18.95 22.84 31.12
C LYS A 167 -18.73 23.04 32.59
N ALA A 168 -18.25 24.23 32.90
CA ALA A 168 -18.09 24.72 34.29
C ALA A 168 -19.43 24.74 35.00
N GLN A 169 -19.50 24.12 36.16
CA GLN A 169 -20.48 24.44 37.19
C GLN A 169 -19.77 24.79 38.48
N LYS A 170 -20.11 25.97 38.95
CA LYS A 170 -19.66 26.75 40.09
C LYS A 170 -20.04 26.08 41.42
N PRO A 171 -19.24 26.26 42.49
CA PRO A 171 -19.48 25.61 43.75
C PRO A 171 -20.54 26.38 44.57
N THR A 172 -21.40 25.64 45.26
CA THR A 172 -22.19 26.20 46.37
C THR A 172 -21.88 25.39 47.62
N SER A 173 -21.35 26.11 48.56
CA SER A 173 -21.10 25.74 49.96
C SER A 173 -22.39 25.49 50.73
N LEU A 174 -22.32 24.64 51.70
CA LEU A 174 -22.77 24.82 53.11
C LEU A 174 -23.00 23.44 53.75
N GLN A 175 -22.08 23.12 54.61
CA GLN A 175 -22.18 23.05 56.07
C GLN A 175 -23.03 21.93 56.69
N THR A 176 -22.34 21.24 57.56
CA THR A 176 -22.68 20.93 58.89
C THR A 176 -23.10 19.53 59.26
N SER A 177 -22.27 19.01 60.13
CA SER A 177 -22.47 18.22 61.36
C SER A 177 -22.27 16.71 61.31
N LEU A 178 -21.16 16.31 61.88
CA LEU A 178 -21.02 15.15 62.75
C LEU A 178 -21.95 15.26 63.98
N PRO A 179 -22.27 14.21 64.69
CA PRO A 179 -21.33 13.25 65.29
C PRO A 179 -21.86 11.80 65.54
N VAL A 180 -20.87 10.88 65.72
CA VAL A 180 -20.70 9.98 66.89
C VAL A 180 -21.76 8.91 67.19
N THR A 181 -21.37 7.70 67.22
CA THR A 181 -21.12 6.70 68.25
C THR A 181 -21.19 5.28 67.64
N GLN A 182 -20.10 4.53 67.81
CA GLN A 182 -19.89 3.38 68.69
C GLN A 182 -21.02 2.31 68.57
N ASP A 183 -20.71 1.10 68.11
CA ASP A 183 -20.36 0.05 69.10
C ASP A 183 -20.07 -1.24 68.33
N THR A 184 -18.98 -1.83 68.65
CA THR A 184 -18.74 -3.27 68.62
C THR A 184 -19.35 -3.85 69.92
N PRO A 185 -19.57 -5.14 70.13
CA PRO A 185 -18.79 -6.28 69.70
C PRO A 185 -19.50 -7.63 69.57
N LYS A 186 -18.69 -8.67 69.23
CA LYS A 186 -18.72 -10.05 69.74
C LYS A 186 -19.78 -11.01 69.19
N ASP A 187 -19.32 -12.03 68.74
CA ASP A 187 -18.90 -13.32 69.30
C ASP A 187 -19.67 -14.53 68.72
N LYS A 188 -18.86 -15.50 68.42
CA LYS A 188 -19.00 -16.96 68.64
C LYS A 188 -19.87 -17.84 67.74
N VAL A 189 -19.06 -18.75 67.13
CA VAL A 189 -19.14 -20.22 67.33
C VAL A 189 -20.31 -20.96 66.68
N GLN A 190 -20.08 -21.71 65.77
CA GLN A 190 -19.81 -23.14 65.65
C GLN A 190 -19.61 -23.53 64.19
#